data_5670880f7d5c29b29eafb2de3e0afa00
#
_entry.id   5670880f7d5c29b29eafb2de3e0afa00
#
_cell.length_a   1.000
_cell.length_b   1.000
_cell.length_c   1.000
_cell.angle_alpha   90.00
_cell.angle_beta   90.00
_cell.angle_gamma   90.00
#
_symmetry.space_group_name_H-M   'P 1'
#
loop_
_entity.id
_entity.type
_entity.pdbx_description
1 polymer ?
#
loop_
_entity_poly.entity_id
_entity_poly.type
_entity_poly.pdbx_seq_one_letter_code
_entity_poly.pdbx_strand_id
1 'polypeptide(L)'
;PDDVVKVAVIGKPNVGKSSLINRILGEERVIVSDVAGTTRDAIDSYFENETGKYCFIDTAGMRRKSKVDDAIEKYSNMRSISAIDRADVCLILIDANDGVTEQDTKIAGLVHEAGKAAIIVVNKWDAVENKETNTMRDMEAKVRQGLSYMLYAPVLFLSALTGQRVDRLFQVIQDVHAQNTSRITTGALNSVLADATARVQPPTDKGRRLKIFYMTQAST
;
A
#
# COMPACT_ATOMS: atom_id res chain seq x y z
N PRO A 1 4.48 -21.86 6.63
CA PRO A 1 4.90 -20.55 7.11
C PRO A 1 5.16 -19.71 5.88
N ASP A 2 4.25 -18.78 5.68
CA ASP A 2 4.22 -18.02 4.43
C ASP A 2 5.11 -16.79 4.60
N ASP A 3 6.34 -16.91 4.14
CA ASP A 3 7.27 -15.79 4.00
C ASP A 3 7.00 -14.95 2.73
N VAL A 4 5.88 -15.21 2.04
CA VAL A 4 5.45 -14.50 0.85
C VAL A 4 4.59 -13.30 1.23
N VAL A 5 5.02 -12.09 0.86
CA VAL A 5 4.26 -10.87 1.08
C VAL A 5 3.26 -10.68 -0.06
N LYS A 6 1.99 -10.58 0.26
CA LYS A 6 0.92 -10.30 -0.70
C LYS A 6 0.79 -8.81 -0.93
N VAL A 7 0.95 -8.37 -2.16
CA VAL A 7 0.99 -6.96 -2.55
C VAL A 7 -0.12 -6.64 -3.53
N ALA A 8 -0.98 -5.68 -3.19
CA ALA A 8 -1.96 -5.12 -4.11
C ALA A 8 -1.45 -3.79 -4.69
N VAL A 9 -1.55 -3.64 -6.00
CA VAL A 9 -1.24 -2.39 -6.69
C VAL A 9 -2.54 -1.72 -7.08
N ILE A 10 -2.83 -0.57 -6.49
CA ILE A 10 -4.07 0.16 -6.67
C ILE A 10 -3.81 1.62 -7.04
N GLY A 11 -4.78 2.26 -7.65
CA GLY A 11 -4.72 3.63 -8.10
C GLY A 11 -5.75 3.90 -9.19
N LYS A 12 -5.95 5.18 -9.50
CA LYS A 12 -6.83 5.61 -10.58
C LYS A 12 -6.35 5.11 -11.95
N PRO A 13 -7.20 5.14 -13.00
CA PRO A 13 -6.77 4.80 -14.35
C PRO A 13 -5.57 5.62 -14.83
N ASN A 14 -4.71 5.01 -15.64
CA ASN A 14 -3.54 5.64 -16.27
C ASN A 14 -2.44 6.15 -15.33
N VAL A 15 -2.45 5.76 -14.07
CA VAL A 15 -1.41 6.15 -13.10
C VAL A 15 -0.12 5.33 -13.24
N GLY A 16 -0.16 4.24 -14.01
CA GLY A 16 1.00 3.39 -14.30
C GLY A 16 1.05 2.05 -13.56
N LYS A 17 -0.09 1.54 -13.08
CA LYS A 17 -0.17 0.21 -12.42
C LYS A 17 0.36 -0.91 -13.30
N SER A 18 -0.12 -1.01 -14.54
CA SER A 18 0.33 -2.02 -15.50
C SER A 18 1.80 -1.87 -15.85
N SER A 19 2.28 -0.65 -16.00
CA SER A 19 3.69 -0.37 -16.31
C SER A 19 4.59 -0.81 -15.15
N LEU A 20 4.18 -0.57 -13.91
CA LEU A 20 4.94 -1.00 -12.72
C LEU A 20 5.00 -2.53 -12.63
N ILE A 21 3.88 -3.21 -12.78
CA ILE A 21 3.81 -4.67 -12.75
C ILE A 21 4.64 -5.27 -13.89
N ASN A 22 4.54 -4.74 -15.11
CA ASN A 22 5.33 -5.22 -16.24
C ASN A 22 6.83 -4.98 -16.02
N ARG A 23 7.22 -3.87 -15.40
CA ARG A 23 8.60 -3.60 -15.03
C ARG A 23 9.14 -4.63 -14.03
N ILE A 24 8.39 -4.92 -12.99
CA ILE A 24 8.77 -5.88 -11.95
C ILE A 24 8.85 -7.30 -12.51
N LEU A 25 7.83 -7.73 -13.25
CA LEU A 25 7.73 -9.11 -13.77
C LEU A 25 8.54 -9.34 -15.05
N GLY A 26 8.93 -8.29 -15.76
CA GLY A 26 9.75 -8.35 -16.96
C GLY A 26 11.25 -8.45 -16.70
N GLU A 27 11.70 -8.20 -15.48
CA GLU A 27 13.06 -8.51 -15.05
C GLU A 27 13.19 -10.03 -14.88
N GLU A 28 14.24 -10.66 -15.42
CA GLU A 28 14.41 -12.12 -15.60
C GLU A 28 14.40 -13.00 -14.32
N ARG A 29 13.71 -12.59 -13.28
CA ARG A 29 13.70 -13.25 -11.97
C ARG A 29 12.33 -13.74 -11.53
N VAL A 30 11.40 -13.95 -12.46
CA VAL A 30 10.10 -14.54 -12.14
C VAL A 30 10.31 -16.04 -11.91
N ILE A 31 10.42 -16.44 -10.68
CA ILE A 31 10.29 -17.86 -10.34
C ILE A 31 8.81 -18.18 -10.25
N VAL A 32 8.25 -18.72 -11.32
CA VAL A 32 7.03 -19.49 -11.25
C VAL A 32 7.41 -20.81 -10.59
N SER A 33 7.48 -20.87 -9.27
CA SER A 33 7.73 -22.13 -8.60
C SER A 33 6.46 -22.97 -8.64
N ASP A 34 6.46 -24.06 -9.36
CA ASP A 34 5.48 -25.14 -9.28
C ASP A 34 5.63 -25.88 -7.96
N VAL A 35 5.24 -25.22 -6.85
CA VAL A 35 5.07 -25.94 -5.59
C VAL A 35 3.71 -26.61 -5.63
N ALA A 36 3.72 -27.91 -5.85
CA ALA A 36 2.54 -28.76 -5.80
C ALA A 36 1.85 -28.60 -4.43
N GLY A 37 0.56 -28.20 -4.44
CA GLY A 37 -0.28 -28.18 -3.24
C GLY A 37 -0.81 -26.82 -2.79
N THR A 38 -0.43 -25.71 -3.42
CA THR A 38 -1.08 -24.42 -3.20
C THR A 38 -2.07 -24.14 -4.32
N THR A 39 -3.32 -23.88 -3.97
CA THR A 39 -4.33 -23.32 -4.88
C THR A 39 -3.85 -21.91 -5.26
N ARG A 40 -3.10 -21.82 -6.36
CA ARG A 40 -2.68 -20.54 -6.93
C ARG A 40 -3.83 -19.98 -7.75
N ASP A 41 -4.29 -18.79 -7.38
CA ASP A 41 -5.13 -18.03 -8.28
C ASP A 41 -4.31 -17.68 -9.54
N ALA A 42 -4.75 -18.17 -10.70
CA ALA A 42 -4.10 -17.90 -12.00
C ALA A 42 -4.07 -16.41 -12.38
N ILE A 43 -4.72 -15.55 -11.57
CA ILE A 43 -4.78 -14.10 -11.72
C ILE A 43 -3.66 -13.37 -10.99
N ASP A 44 -2.96 -14.03 -10.07
CA ASP A 44 -1.86 -13.46 -9.28
C ASP A 44 -0.50 -13.80 -9.91
N SER A 45 0.52 -12.99 -9.63
CA SER A 45 1.88 -13.21 -10.11
C SER A 45 2.86 -13.28 -8.94
N TYR A 46 3.72 -14.28 -8.97
CA TYR A 46 4.75 -14.50 -7.97
C TYR A 46 6.09 -13.94 -8.44
N PHE A 47 6.81 -13.30 -7.54
CA PHE A 47 8.11 -12.72 -7.79
C PHE A 47 9.03 -12.95 -6.60
N GLU A 48 10.30 -13.23 -6.85
CA GLU A 48 11.32 -13.38 -5.82
C GLU A 48 12.60 -12.65 -6.23
N ASN A 49 13.19 -11.97 -5.27
CA ASN A 49 14.52 -11.37 -5.41
C ASN A 49 15.31 -11.51 -4.09
N GLU A 50 16.46 -10.84 -3.99
CA GLU A 50 17.30 -10.85 -2.81
C GLU A 50 16.63 -10.30 -1.54
N THR A 51 15.58 -9.50 -1.67
CA THR A 51 14.83 -8.94 -0.53
C THR A 51 13.76 -9.88 0.02
N GLY A 52 13.26 -10.81 -0.77
CA GLY A 52 12.23 -11.76 -0.36
C GLY A 52 11.31 -12.23 -1.48
N LYS A 53 10.19 -12.80 -1.07
CA LYS A 53 9.16 -13.37 -1.94
C LYS A 53 7.89 -12.54 -1.91
N TYR A 54 7.29 -12.36 -3.07
CA TYR A 54 6.13 -11.50 -3.27
C TYR A 54 5.05 -12.20 -4.09
N CYS A 55 3.79 -11.93 -3.76
CA CYS A 55 2.63 -12.28 -4.57
C CYS A 55 1.90 -11.01 -4.95
N PHE A 56 1.98 -10.60 -6.21
CA PHE A 56 1.24 -9.45 -6.73
C PHE A 56 -0.17 -9.90 -7.13
N ILE A 57 -1.16 -9.30 -6.48
CA ILE A 57 -2.55 -9.72 -6.53
C ILE A 57 -3.23 -9.16 -7.79
N ASP A 58 -4.04 -10.00 -8.46
CA ASP A 58 -4.88 -9.65 -9.62
C ASP A 58 -4.14 -8.98 -10.78
N THR A 59 -2.91 -9.40 -11.05
CA THR A 59 -2.08 -8.85 -12.12
C THR A 59 -2.57 -9.22 -13.53
N ALA A 60 -3.27 -10.34 -13.69
CA ALA A 60 -3.85 -10.75 -14.98
C ALA A 60 -4.88 -9.73 -15.48
N GLY A 61 -5.65 -9.10 -14.60
CA GLY A 61 -6.57 -8.03 -14.95
C GLY A 61 -5.86 -6.76 -15.41
N MET A 62 -4.71 -6.43 -14.82
CA MET A 62 -3.91 -5.26 -15.20
C MET A 62 -3.25 -5.42 -16.56
N ARG A 63 -2.78 -6.63 -16.91
CA ARG A 63 -2.11 -6.93 -18.17
C ARG A 63 -3.07 -6.90 -19.39
N ARG A 64 -4.35 -7.23 -19.18
CA ARG A 64 -5.36 -7.25 -20.24
C ARG A 64 -5.91 -5.87 -20.59
N LYS A 65 -5.84 -4.92 -19.65
CA LYS A 65 -6.48 -3.59 -19.76
C LYS A 65 -5.81 -2.60 -20.70
N SER A 66 -4.70 -2.93 -21.33
CA SER A 66 -4.08 -2.03 -22.32
C SER A 66 -4.91 -1.82 -23.59
N LYS A 67 -6.11 -2.43 -23.71
CA LYS A 67 -6.87 -2.47 -24.96
C LYS A 67 -8.39 -2.19 -24.88
N VAL A 68 -8.99 -1.91 -23.70
CA VAL A 68 -10.45 -1.72 -23.60
C VAL A 68 -10.80 -0.58 -22.65
N ASP A 69 -11.41 0.46 -23.23
CA ASP A 69 -11.85 1.69 -22.58
C ASP A 69 -13.20 1.57 -21.85
N ASP A 70 -13.37 2.47 -20.86
CA ASP A 70 -14.59 3.09 -20.29
C ASP A 70 -15.73 2.24 -19.67
N ALA A 71 -16.04 1.05 -20.10
CA ALA A 71 -17.12 0.25 -19.47
C ALA A 71 -16.69 -0.41 -18.15
N ILE A 72 -15.45 -0.21 -17.74
CA ILE A 72 -14.75 -1.00 -16.74
C ILE A 72 -14.58 -0.28 -15.39
N GLU A 73 -14.94 1.01 -15.27
CA GLU A 73 -14.75 1.76 -14.01
C GLU A 73 -15.53 1.17 -12.82
N LYS A 74 -16.77 0.72 -13.02
CA LYS A 74 -17.57 0.08 -11.96
C LYS A 74 -16.97 -1.24 -11.49
N TYR A 75 -16.44 -2.04 -12.40
CA TYR A 75 -15.76 -3.29 -12.07
C TYR A 75 -14.38 -3.05 -11.45
N SER A 76 -13.73 -1.90 -11.74
CA SER A 76 -12.44 -1.53 -11.20
C SER A 76 -12.47 -1.34 -9.68
N ASN A 77 -13.52 -0.73 -9.13
CA ASN A 77 -13.67 -0.51 -7.69
C ASN A 77 -13.88 -1.81 -6.92
N MET A 78 -14.72 -2.72 -7.40
CA MET A 78 -14.94 -4.03 -6.77
C MET A 78 -13.66 -4.88 -6.79
N ARG A 79 -12.90 -4.85 -7.89
CA ARG A 79 -11.61 -5.54 -7.99
C ARG A 79 -10.57 -4.96 -7.04
N SER A 80 -10.55 -3.63 -6.91
CA SER A 80 -9.65 -2.95 -5.98
C SER A 80 -9.97 -3.34 -4.53
N ILE A 81 -11.23 -3.37 -4.15
CA ILE A 81 -11.68 -3.78 -2.81
C ILE A 81 -11.27 -5.24 -2.54
N SER A 82 -11.51 -6.15 -3.48
CA SER A 82 -11.11 -7.55 -3.35
C SER A 82 -9.60 -7.73 -3.24
N ALA A 83 -8.83 -6.98 -4.02
CA ALA A 83 -7.36 -7.00 -3.96
C ALA A 83 -6.85 -6.45 -2.62
N ILE A 84 -7.44 -5.38 -2.12
CA ILE A 84 -7.10 -4.80 -0.81
C ILE A 84 -7.35 -5.83 0.30
N ASP A 85 -8.48 -6.52 0.30
CA ASP A 85 -8.82 -7.52 1.32
C ASP A 85 -7.82 -8.68 1.36
N ARG A 86 -7.28 -9.07 0.21
CA ARG A 86 -6.33 -10.18 0.09
C ARG A 86 -4.88 -9.78 0.36
N ALA A 87 -4.57 -8.49 0.37
CA ALA A 87 -3.20 -7.98 0.48
C ALA A 87 -2.71 -7.91 1.92
N ASP A 88 -1.40 -8.04 2.09
CA ASP A 88 -0.67 -7.67 3.30
C ASP A 88 -0.22 -6.20 3.24
N VAL A 89 0.18 -5.75 2.05
CA VAL A 89 0.64 -4.39 1.77
C VAL A 89 -0.02 -3.88 0.50
N CYS A 90 -0.55 -2.66 0.54
CA CYS A 90 -1.13 -1.98 -0.61
C CYS A 90 -0.21 -0.89 -1.13
N LEU A 91 0.10 -0.91 -2.43
CA LEU A 91 0.79 0.17 -3.12
C LEU A 91 -0.25 1.09 -3.73
N ILE A 92 -0.32 2.34 -3.25
CA ILE A 92 -1.22 3.36 -3.78
C ILE A 92 -0.45 4.22 -4.75
N LEU A 93 -0.71 4.06 -6.05
CA LEU A 93 -0.02 4.80 -7.10
C LEU A 93 -0.69 6.15 -7.35
N ILE A 94 0.14 7.18 -7.40
CA ILE A 94 -0.23 8.56 -7.71
C ILE A 94 0.63 9.05 -8.88
N ASP A 95 0.03 9.79 -9.80
CA ASP A 95 0.76 10.45 -10.88
C ASP A 95 1.45 11.72 -10.35
N ALA A 96 2.76 11.80 -10.50
CA ALA A 96 3.55 12.94 -10.03
C ALA A 96 3.13 14.28 -10.67
N ASN A 97 2.63 14.25 -11.91
CA ASN A 97 2.20 15.46 -12.62
C ASN A 97 0.82 15.95 -12.16
N ASP A 98 -0.08 15.04 -11.79
CA ASP A 98 -1.42 15.39 -11.32
C ASP A 98 -1.43 15.80 -9.83
N GLY A 99 -0.50 15.26 -9.06
CA GLY A 99 -0.55 15.32 -7.61
C GLY A 99 -1.70 14.49 -7.05
N VAL A 100 -2.10 14.76 -5.81
CA VAL A 100 -3.22 14.07 -5.15
C VAL A 100 -4.54 14.64 -5.65
N THR A 101 -5.33 13.81 -6.32
CA THR A 101 -6.67 14.15 -6.79
C THR A 101 -7.75 13.64 -5.84
N GLU A 102 -8.99 14.08 -6.03
CA GLU A 102 -10.14 13.56 -5.26
C GLU A 102 -10.30 12.03 -5.41
N GLN A 103 -10.07 11.52 -6.61
CA GLN A 103 -10.12 10.07 -6.88
C GLN A 103 -9.02 9.32 -6.12
N ASP A 104 -7.81 9.87 -6.05
CA ASP A 104 -6.72 9.29 -5.25
C ASP A 104 -7.09 9.23 -3.77
N THR A 105 -7.70 10.29 -3.24
CA THR A 105 -8.17 10.34 -1.85
C THR A 105 -9.22 9.27 -1.55
N LYS A 106 -10.16 9.06 -2.47
CA LYS A 106 -11.19 8.01 -2.32
C LYS A 106 -10.58 6.61 -2.32
N ILE A 107 -9.65 6.34 -3.23
CA ILE A 107 -8.96 5.05 -3.34
C ILE A 107 -8.09 4.79 -2.10
N ALA A 108 -7.31 5.77 -1.67
CA ALA A 108 -6.51 5.67 -0.45
C ALA A 108 -7.38 5.45 0.80
N GLY A 109 -8.55 6.07 0.85
CA GLY A 109 -9.54 5.88 1.91
C GLY A 109 -10.00 4.43 2.05
N LEU A 110 -10.18 3.69 0.95
CA LEU A 110 -10.52 2.27 0.98
C LEU A 110 -9.45 1.44 1.69
N VAL A 111 -8.16 1.73 1.42
CA VAL A 111 -7.04 1.05 2.08
C VAL A 111 -6.97 1.39 3.56
N HIS A 112 -7.13 2.66 3.89
CA HIS A 112 -7.11 3.14 5.26
C HIS A 112 -8.24 2.51 6.10
N GLU A 113 -9.47 2.50 5.59
CA GLU A 113 -10.63 1.88 6.25
C GLU A 113 -10.48 0.36 6.42
N ALA A 114 -9.82 -0.31 5.48
CA ALA A 114 -9.53 -1.74 5.58
C ALA A 114 -8.41 -2.06 6.60
N GLY A 115 -7.75 -1.06 7.18
CA GLY A 115 -6.67 -1.23 8.15
C GLY A 115 -5.42 -1.88 7.58
N LYS A 116 -5.19 -1.78 6.28
CA LYS A 116 -4.05 -2.40 5.61
C LYS A 116 -2.80 -1.52 5.67
N ALA A 117 -1.65 -2.16 5.73
CA ALA A 117 -0.38 -1.49 5.52
C ALA A 117 -0.32 -0.89 4.11
N ALA A 118 0.22 0.29 3.96
CA ALA A 118 0.23 1.02 2.71
C ALA A 118 1.55 1.73 2.44
N ILE A 119 1.87 1.85 1.16
CA ILE A 119 2.96 2.67 0.63
C ILE A 119 2.36 3.59 -0.44
N ILE A 120 2.62 4.88 -0.34
CA ILE A 120 2.23 5.85 -1.38
C ILE A 120 3.36 5.90 -2.40
N VAL A 121 3.08 5.47 -3.62
CA VAL A 121 4.04 5.44 -4.72
C VAL A 121 3.73 6.56 -5.69
N VAL A 122 4.58 7.58 -5.71
CA VAL A 122 4.49 8.70 -6.66
C VAL A 122 5.23 8.31 -7.93
N ASN A 123 4.48 7.89 -8.93
CA ASN A 123 4.99 7.40 -10.21
C ASN A 123 5.12 8.52 -11.24
N LYS A 124 5.77 8.20 -12.35
CA LYS A 124 6.07 9.11 -13.47
C LYS A 124 7.01 10.25 -13.08
N TRP A 125 7.91 9.96 -12.15
CA TRP A 125 8.92 10.93 -11.72
C TRP A 125 9.82 11.41 -12.87
N ASP A 126 10.06 10.56 -13.88
CA ASP A 126 10.76 10.88 -15.11
C ASP A 126 10.09 12.00 -15.93
N ALA A 127 8.76 12.07 -15.89
CA ALA A 127 7.97 13.04 -16.64
C ALA A 127 7.81 14.39 -15.94
N VAL A 128 8.28 14.54 -14.72
CA VAL A 128 8.28 15.84 -14.01
C VAL A 128 9.34 16.75 -14.59
N GLU A 129 8.91 17.89 -15.10
CA GLU A 129 9.79 18.91 -15.70
C GLU A 129 10.33 19.87 -14.64
N ASN A 130 11.45 20.56 -14.98
CA ASN A 130 12.04 21.63 -14.16
C ASN A 130 12.31 21.22 -12.70
N LYS A 131 12.85 20.02 -12.51
CA LYS A 131 13.20 19.53 -11.17
C LYS A 131 14.37 20.32 -10.58
N GLU A 132 14.14 20.83 -9.37
CA GLU A 132 15.13 21.52 -8.55
C GLU A 132 15.48 20.68 -7.32
N THR A 133 16.44 21.10 -6.52
CA THR A 133 16.90 20.37 -5.33
C THR A 133 15.78 20.04 -4.36
N ASN A 134 14.78 20.90 -4.24
CA ASN A 134 13.68 20.75 -3.29
C ASN A 134 12.39 20.19 -3.90
N THR A 135 12.34 19.92 -5.21
CA THR A 135 11.12 19.51 -5.91
C THR A 135 10.49 18.27 -5.29
N MET A 136 11.29 17.24 -5.00
CA MET A 136 10.82 16.01 -4.39
C MET A 136 10.26 16.25 -2.98
N ARG A 137 10.95 17.01 -2.16
CA ARG A 137 10.50 17.35 -0.80
C ARG A 137 9.19 18.14 -0.80
N ASP A 138 9.07 19.12 -1.69
CA ASP A 138 7.88 19.97 -1.78
C ASP A 138 6.69 19.15 -2.30
N MET A 139 6.91 18.24 -3.24
CA MET A 139 5.89 17.33 -3.73
C MET A 139 5.47 16.32 -2.64
N GLU A 140 6.40 15.79 -1.86
CA GLU A 140 6.09 14.94 -0.73
C GLU A 140 5.21 15.66 0.30
N ALA A 141 5.51 16.92 0.61
CA ALA A 141 4.70 17.74 1.51
C ALA A 141 3.27 17.89 1.00
N LYS A 142 3.07 18.11 -0.29
CA LYS A 142 1.73 18.17 -0.92
C LYS A 142 1.00 16.84 -0.85
N VAL A 143 1.68 15.73 -1.09
CA VAL A 143 1.10 14.37 -0.94
C VAL A 143 0.67 14.12 0.50
N ARG A 144 1.52 14.46 1.47
CA ARG A 144 1.22 14.35 2.90
C ARG A 144 0.01 15.20 3.30
N GLN A 145 -0.13 16.39 2.75
CA GLN A 145 -1.28 17.26 2.97
C GLN A 145 -2.56 16.68 2.38
N GLY A 146 -2.50 16.15 1.16
CA GLY A 146 -3.64 15.55 0.47
C GLY A 146 -4.12 14.24 1.08
N LEU A 147 -3.21 13.49 1.72
CA LEU A 147 -3.47 12.20 2.37
C LEU A 147 -3.12 12.27 3.87
N SER A 148 -3.59 13.30 4.56
CA SER A 148 -3.24 13.60 5.96
C SER A 148 -3.66 12.51 6.95
N TYR A 149 -4.65 11.68 6.62
CA TYR A 149 -5.08 10.54 7.43
C TYR A 149 -4.17 9.30 7.28
N MET A 150 -3.20 9.33 6.36
CA MET A 150 -2.27 8.22 6.08
C MET A 150 -0.80 8.61 6.36
N LEU A 151 -0.53 9.33 7.42
CA LEU A 151 0.86 9.72 7.77
C LEU A 151 1.76 8.53 8.10
N TYR A 152 1.18 7.39 8.45
CA TYR A 152 1.91 6.14 8.68
C TYR A 152 2.48 5.51 7.41
N ALA A 153 1.90 5.82 6.24
CA ALA A 153 2.35 5.27 4.97
C ALA A 153 3.58 6.02 4.45
N PRO A 154 4.71 5.33 4.18
CA PRO A 154 5.85 5.97 3.54
C PRO A 154 5.52 6.43 2.13
N VAL A 155 6.19 7.46 1.66
CA VAL A 155 6.08 7.99 0.30
C VAL A 155 7.35 7.65 -0.47
N LEU A 156 7.20 6.98 -1.60
CA LEU A 156 8.29 6.61 -2.50
C LEU A 156 8.06 7.19 -3.89
N PHE A 157 9.07 7.88 -4.41
CA PHE A 157 9.09 8.39 -5.78
C PHE A 157 9.80 7.41 -6.70
N LEU A 158 9.20 7.07 -7.83
CA LEU A 158 9.79 6.18 -8.82
C LEU A 158 9.28 6.46 -10.23
N SER A 159 9.91 5.83 -11.21
CA SER A 159 9.43 5.75 -12.59
C SER A 159 9.30 4.29 -13.01
N ALA A 160 8.07 3.85 -13.20
CA ALA A 160 7.81 2.52 -13.77
C ALA A 160 8.29 2.42 -15.22
N LEU A 161 8.26 3.51 -15.96
CA LEU A 161 8.71 3.58 -17.35
C LEU A 161 10.22 3.37 -17.50
N THR A 162 11.02 4.09 -16.71
CA THR A 162 12.49 4.04 -16.79
C THR A 162 13.13 3.03 -15.85
N GLY A 163 12.39 2.55 -14.86
CA GLY A 163 12.88 1.68 -13.78
C GLY A 163 13.56 2.43 -12.63
N GLN A 164 13.62 3.76 -12.68
CA GLN A 164 14.26 4.56 -11.65
C GLN A 164 13.60 4.32 -10.29
N ARG A 165 14.39 3.95 -9.29
CA ARG A 165 13.99 3.70 -7.89
C ARG A 165 13.01 2.55 -7.68
N VAL A 166 12.70 1.75 -8.68
CA VAL A 166 11.83 0.57 -8.55
C VAL A 166 12.47 -0.48 -7.63
N ASP A 167 13.77 -0.63 -7.65
CA ASP A 167 14.53 -1.51 -6.76
C ASP A 167 14.33 -1.19 -5.26
N ARG A 168 14.15 0.07 -4.90
CA ARG A 168 13.91 0.52 -3.52
C ARG A 168 12.55 0.09 -2.98
N LEU A 169 11.58 -0.15 -3.86
CA LEU A 169 10.22 -0.52 -3.50
C LEU A 169 10.18 -1.80 -2.67
N PHE A 170 10.98 -2.79 -3.02
CA PHE A 170 10.97 -4.09 -2.36
C PHE A 170 11.40 -4.00 -0.88
N GLN A 171 12.44 -3.24 -0.59
CA GLN A 171 12.87 -3.05 0.80
C GLN A 171 11.81 -2.29 1.60
N VAL A 172 11.18 -1.29 1.03
CA VAL A 172 10.10 -0.54 1.68
C VAL A 172 8.90 -1.46 1.96
N ILE A 173 8.54 -2.35 1.03
CA ILE A 173 7.49 -3.36 1.25
C ILE A 173 7.83 -4.25 2.45
N GLN A 174 9.06 -4.76 2.53
CA GLN A 174 9.50 -5.60 3.64
C GLN A 174 9.45 -4.86 4.98
N ASP A 175 9.93 -3.62 5.01
CA ASP A 175 9.94 -2.79 6.23
C ASP A 175 8.52 -2.51 6.73
N VAL A 176 7.61 -2.14 5.84
CA VAL A 176 6.21 -1.87 6.16
C VAL A 176 5.49 -3.15 6.62
N HIS A 177 5.73 -4.27 5.95
CA HIS A 177 5.16 -5.56 6.33
C HIS A 177 5.64 -6.00 7.71
N ALA A 178 6.94 -5.90 7.99
CA ALA A 178 7.51 -6.23 9.29
C ALA A 178 6.93 -5.37 10.42
N GLN A 179 6.76 -4.07 10.20
CA GLN A 179 6.13 -3.17 11.17
C GLN A 179 4.66 -3.54 11.43
N ASN A 180 3.92 -3.87 10.38
CA ASN A 180 2.50 -4.22 10.50
C ASN A 180 2.26 -5.57 11.17
N THR A 181 3.19 -6.51 11.04
CA THR A 181 3.10 -7.85 11.64
C THR A 181 3.76 -7.96 13.01
N SER A 182 4.42 -6.91 13.48
CA SER A 182 5.07 -6.93 14.80
C SER A 182 4.05 -7.00 15.93
N ARG A 183 4.29 -7.90 16.89
CA ARG A 183 3.48 -8.00 18.09
C ARG A 183 3.94 -6.98 19.14
N ILE A 184 3.01 -6.17 19.62
CA ILE A 184 3.22 -5.28 20.74
C ILE A 184 2.87 -6.03 22.04
N THR A 185 3.76 -6.00 23.02
CA THR A 185 3.49 -6.66 24.31
C THR A 185 2.32 -5.99 25.05
N THR A 186 1.52 -6.80 25.73
CA THR A 186 0.40 -6.31 26.55
C THR A 186 0.86 -5.26 27.57
N GLY A 187 2.05 -5.42 28.14
CA GLY A 187 2.62 -4.44 29.06
C GLY A 187 2.87 -3.07 28.41
N ALA A 188 3.46 -3.06 27.19
CA ALA A 188 3.68 -1.82 26.45
C ALA A 188 2.35 -1.13 26.08
N LEU A 189 1.34 -1.90 25.63
CA LEU A 189 0.01 -1.38 25.33
C LEU A 189 -0.65 -0.75 26.55
N ASN A 190 -0.60 -1.39 27.71
CA ASN A 190 -1.20 -0.86 28.92
C ASN A 190 -0.44 0.34 29.49
N SER A 191 0.87 0.45 29.26
CA SER A 191 1.64 1.65 29.57
C SER A 191 1.18 2.84 28.73
N VAL A 192 0.99 2.64 27.41
CA VAL A 192 0.46 3.67 26.50
C VAL A 192 -0.98 4.04 26.88
N LEU A 193 -1.81 3.07 27.27
CA LEU A 193 -3.18 3.31 27.74
C LEU A 193 -3.18 4.18 29.00
N ALA A 194 -2.32 3.89 29.97
CA ALA A 194 -2.18 4.68 31.20
C ALA A 194 -1.77 6.12 30.91
N ASP A 195 -0.77 6.32 30.04
CA ASP A 195 -0.34 7.64 29.59
C ASP A 195 -1.45 8.41 28.86
N ALA A 196 -2.16 7.75 27.96
CA ALA A 196 -3.24 8.35 27.20
C ALA A 196 -4.40 8.79 28.10
N THR A 197 -4.81 7.93 29.03
CA THR A 197 -5.90 8.23 29.98
C THR A 197 -5.52 9.27 31.03
N ALA A 198 -4.23 9.43 31.35
CA ALA A 198 -3.72 10.49 32.20
C ALA A 198 -3.76 11.86 31.50
N ARG A 199 -3.52 11.89 30.17
CA ARG A 199 -3.52 13.15 29.40
C ARG A 199 -4.91 13.56 28.93
N VAL A 200 -5.71 12.59 28.50
CA VAL A 200 -7.07 12.82 27.95
C VAL A 200 -8.04 11.93 28.71
N GLN A 201 -8.96 12.55 29.44
CA GLN A 201 -9.96 11.80 30.17
C GLN A 201 -10.96 11.14 29.20
N PRO A 202 -11.30 9.84 29.40
CA PRO A 202 -12.32 9.18 28.61
C PRO A 202 -13.66 9.90 28.63
N PRO A 203 -14.48 9.81 27.57
CA PRO A 203 -15.78 10.45 27.51
C PRO A 203 -16.73 9.94 28.59
N THR A 204 -17.68 10.78 28.96
CA THR A 204 -18.76 10.43 29.89
C THR A 204 -20.07 10.23 29.14
N ASP A 205 -20.78 9.16 29.45
CA ASP A 205 -22.16 8.96 29.03
C ASP A 205 -23.08 8.92 30.24
N LYS A 206 -24.15 9.75 30.24
CA LYS A 206 -25.13 9.86 31.33
C LYS A 206 -24.51 10.02 32.72
N GLY A 207 -23.45 10.82 32.81
CA GLY A 207 -22.74 11.08 34.06
C GLY A 207 -21.79 9.96 34.53
N ARG A 208 -21.69 8.89 33.80
CA ARG A 208 -20.73 7.81 34.08
C ARG A 208 -19.56 7.90 33.13
N ARG A 209 -18.35 7.94 33.70
CA ARG A 209 -17.11 7.97 32.94
C ARG A 209 -16.75 6.56 32.45
N LEU A 210 -16.39 6.44 31.17
CA LEU A 210 -15.82 5.19 30.61
C LEU A 210 -14.53 4.85 31.37
N LYS A 211 -14.45 3.64 31.91
CA LYS A 211 -13.22 3.10 32.50
C LYS A 211 -12.65 2.04 31.58
N ILE A 212 -11.44 2.26 31.11
CA ILE A 212 -10.68 1.28 30.32
C ILE A 212 -9.70 0.61 31.27
N PHE A 213 -9.89 -0.67 31.53
CA PHE A 213 -9.08 -1.40 32.51
C PHE A 213 -7.88 -2.09 31.90
N TYR A 214 -7.98 -2.43 30.62
CA TYR A 214 -7.01 -3.32 30.00
C TYR A 214 -7.06 -3.22 28.46
N MET A 215 -5.91 -3.34 27.83
CA MET A 215 -5.78 -3.39 26.37
C MET A 215 -4.82 -4.50 25.97
N THR A 216 -5.16 -5.24 24.93
CA THR A 216 -4.30 -6.27 24.32
C THR A 216 -4.45 -6.24 22.80
N GLN A 217 -3.42 -6.67 22.11
CA GLN A 217 -3.47 -6.88 20.67
C GLN A 217 -4.14 -8.22 20.40
N ALA A 218 -5.29 -8.21 19.73
CA ALA A 218 -6.07 -9.42 19.43
C ALA A 218 -5.49 -10.23 18.25
N SER A 219 -4.93 -9.51 17.26
CA SER A 219 -4.30 -10.09 16.07
C SER A 219 -3.16 -9.20 15.57
N THR A 220 -2.31 -9.76 14.75
CA THR A 220 -1.28 -9.04 13.95
C THR A 220 -1.78 -8.82 12.55
#